data_f7142c56134b0d21e1072a7f4171b60a
#
_entry.id   f7142c56134b0d21e1072a7f4171b60a
#
_cell.length_a   1.000
_cell.length_b   1.000
_cell.length_c   1.000
_cell.angle_alpha   90.00
_cell.angle_beta   90.00
_cell.angle_gamma   90.00
#
_symmetry.space_group_name_H-M   'P 1'
#
loop_
_entity.id
_entity.type
_entity.pdbx_description
1 polymer ?
#
loop_
_entity_poly.entity_id
_entity_poly.type
_entity_poly.pdbx_seq_one_letter_code
_entity_poly.pdbx_strand_id
1 'polypeptide(L)'
;MKNLSALTFLMIMTTLLSGCKSKQAESNPLLETWSTPFGVPPFDKIKTEHFKPAVEAGIRLHEAQIDSIVKNTETPSFGNVIEALDRSGEVLNNAYTVFSLLNSAESNDRMQADDMEISPLVSAHNDNIYLNDRLFQKVKAVYDQREYLSLDPQQLRLTEQTYKRFVRAGALLTPAQKEQLKKINEQLSRLGVQFGNNLLADLQRIRITNLSNCDLRQGIGRNI
;
A
#
# COMPACT_ATOMS: atom_id res chain seq x y z
N MET A 1 -15.38 64.87 21.03
CA MET A 1 -14.15 64.09 21.29
C MET A 1 -14.38 62.61 21.65
N LYS A 2 -15.65 62.11 21.71
CA LYS A 2 -15.94 60.70 22.06
C LYS A 2 -16.00 59.73 20.84
N ASN A 3 -16.05 60.24 19.61
CA ASN A 3 -16.21 59.39 18.43
C ASN A 3 -14.89 59.02 17.73
N LEU A 4 -13.76 59.68 18.13
CA LEU A 4 -12.45 59.39 17.52
C LEU A 4 -11.82 58.11 18.10
N SER A 5 -12.18 57.77 19.37
CA SER A 5 -11.66 56.59 20.07
C SER A 5 -12.31 55.25 19.54
N ALA A 6 -13.55 55.33 19.07
CA ALA A 6 -14.25 54.14 18.51
C ALA A 6 -13.75 53.76 17.10
N LEU A 7 -13.36 54.77 16.29
CA LEU A 7 -12.84 54.52 14.92
C LEU A 7 -11.43 53.91 14.97
N THR A 8 -10.56 54.32 15.90
CA THR A 8 -9.23 53.74 16.11
C THR A 8 -9.27 52.31 16.62
N PHE A 9 -10.24 51.98 17.48
CA PHE A 9 -10.42 50.60 18.00
C PHE A 9 -10.93 49.65 16.90
N LEU A 10 -11.80 50.12 15.99
CA LEU A 10 -12.29 49.33 14.89
C LEU A 10 -11.21 49.05 13.86
N MET A 11 -10.26 50.00 13.63
CA MET A 11 -9.17 49.83 12.67
C MET A 11 -8.06 48.89 13.16
N ILE A 12 -7.88 48.72 14.47
CA ILE A 12 -6.91 47.78 15.07
C ILE A 12 -7.43 46.34 15.06
N MET A 13 -8.76 46.16 15.11
CA MET A 13 -9.35 44.82 15.10
C MET A 13 -9.37 44.16 13.73
N THR A 14 -9.27 44.93 12.63
CA THR A 14 -9.24 44.40 11.26
C THR A 14 -7.85 43.91 10.82
N THR A 15 -6.77 44.25 11.50
CA THR A 15 -5.40 43.85 11.15
C THR A 15 -4.99 42.49 11.77
N LEU A 16 -5.77 41.93 12.70
CA LEU A 16 -5.47 40.65 13.34
C LEU A 16 -6.02 39.42 12.58
N LEU A 17 -6.76 39.62 11.48
CA LEU A 17 -7.33 38.53 10.65
C LEU A 17 -6.45 38.12 9.46
N SER A 18 -5.27 38.70 9.31
CA SER A 18 -4.36 38.37 8.21
C SER A 18 -3.20 37.52 8.68
N GLY A 19 -3.36 36.20 8.76
CA GLY A 19 -2.18 35.40 9.06
C GLY A 19 -2.30 33.92 9.32
N CYS A 20 -3.36 33.27 8.91
CA CYS A 20 -3.29 31.80 8.73
C CYS A 20 -3.39 31.48 7.25
N LYS A 21 -2.28 31.67 6.50
CA LYS A 21 -2.06 30.81 5.33
C LYS A 21 -1.86 29.41 5.88
N SER A 22 -2.94 28.63 5.97
CA SER A 22 -2.80 27.17 6.04
C SER A 22 -1.91 26.81 4.86
N LYS A 23 -0.71 26.26 5.09
CA LYS A 23 0.00 25.53 4.06
C LYS A 23 -1.03 24.52 3.56
N GLN A 24 -1.55 24.73 2.37
CA GLN A 24 -2.37 23.76 1.69
C GLN A 24 -1.50 22.51 1.68
N ALA A 25 -1.90 21.48 2.40
CA ALA A 25 -1.17 20.23 2.43
C ALA A 25 -1.03 19.80 0.96
N GLU A 26 0.19 19.68 0.49
CA GLU A 26 0.48 19.26 -0.90
C GLU A 26 -0.26 17.93 -1.08
N SER A 27 -1.17 17.85 -2.05
CA SER A 27 -1.98 16.65 -2.26
C SER A 27 -1.04 15.49 -2.65
N ASN A 28 -1.29 14.32 -2.09
CA ASN A 28 -0.46 13.15 -2.36
C ASN A 28 -0.85 12.53 -3.71
N PRO A 29 0.02 12.57 -4.74
CA PRO A 29 -0.30 12.08 -6.07
C PRO A 29 -0.69 10.60 -6.13
N LEU A 30 -0.29 9.81 -5.14
CA LEU A 30 -0.63 8.39 -5.03
C LEU A 30 -2.07 8.14 -4.54
N LEU A 31 -2.75 9.17 -4.03
CA LEU A 31 -4.14 9.11 -3.58
C LEU A 31 -5.12 9.68 -4.62
N GLU A 32 -4.62 10.22 -5.70
CA GLU A 32 -5.42 10.81 -6.76
C GLU A 32 -5.66 9.83 -7.91
N THR A 33 -6.73 10.05 -8.68
CA THR A 33 -6.93 9.33 -9.94
C THR A 33 -5.94 9.87 -10.99
N TRP A 34 -5.16 9.00 -11.58
CA TRP A 34 -4.15 9.40 -12.56
C TRP A 34 -4.79 9.68 -13.92
N SER A 35 -4.72 10.94 -14.36
CA SER A 35 -5.19 11.39 -15.66
C SER A 35 -4.09 11.38 -16.75
N THR A 36 -2.97 10.75 -16.47
CA THR A 36 -1.83 10.59 -17.37
C THR A 36 -2.16 9.65 -18.53
N PRO A 37 -1.48 9.74 -19.67
CA PRO A 37 -1.66 8.78 -20.75
C PRO A 37 -1.50 7.34 -20.27
N PHE A 38 -2.43 6.47 -20.64
CA PHE A 38 -2.48 5.05 -20.25
C PHE A 38 -2.59 4.78 -18.75
N GLY A 39 -2.94 5.79 -17.92
CA GLY A 39 -3.02 5.63 -16.47
C GLY A 39 -1.68 5.38 -15.79
N VAL A 40 -0.58 5.79 -16.40
CA VAL A 40 0.77 5.66 -15.82
C VAL A 40 0.90 6.53 -14.57
N PRO A 41 1.52 6.07 -13.47
CA PRO A 41 1.76 6.91 -12.30
C PRO A 41 2.50 8.20 -12.65
N PRO A 42 2.13 9.36 -12.07
CA PRO A 42 2.82 10.63 -12.34
C PRO A 42 4.18 10.68 -11.61
N PHE A 43 5.15 9.90 -12.10
CA PHE A 43 6.47 9.72 -11.46
C PHE A 43 7.22 11.02 -11.22
N ASP A 44 7.00 12.05 -12.06
CA ASP A 44 7.57 13.40 -11.92
C ASP A 44 7.08 14.15 -10.67
N LYS A 45 5.93 13.74 -10.10
CA LYS A 45 5.31 14.35 -8.91
C LYS A 45 5.44 13.49 -7.66
N ILE A 46 5.78 12.20 -7.82
CA ILE A 46 5.89 11.28 -6.70
C ILE A 46 7.23 11.49 -5.99
N LYS A 47 7.18 11.66 -4.67
CA LYS A 47 8.34 11.81 -3.79
C LYS A 47 8.34 10.67 -2.76
N THR A 48 9.49 10.39 -2.18
CA THR A 48 9.64 9.31 -1.18
C THR A 48 8.69 9.51 0.02
N GLU A 49 8.50 10.76 0.47
CA GLU A 49 7.60 11.08 1.58
C GLU A 49 6.12 10.79 1.31
N HIS A 50 5.73 10.55 0.07
CA HIS A 50 4.34 10.25 -0.30
C HIS A 50 3.95 8.79 -0.04
N PHE A 51 4.90 7.85 -0.03
CA PHE A 51 4.59 6.41 -0.02
C PHE A 51 3.93 5.95 1.25
N LYS A 52 4.55 6.15 2.40
CA LYS A 52 4.00 5.67 3.67
C LYS A 52 2.61 6.25 3.96
N PRO A 53 2.36 7.57 3.86
CA PRO A 53 1.02 8.12 4.04
C PRO A 53 0.00 7.59 3.04
N ALA A 54 0.40 7.33 1.79
CA ALA A 54 -0.50 6.77 0.77
C ALA A 54 -0.88 5.33 1.06
N VAL A 55 0.09 4.49 1.47
CA VAL A 55 -0.18 3.10 1.86
C VAL A 55 -1.09 3.05 3.09
N GLU A 56 -0.82 3.84 4.13
CA GLU A 56 -1.67 3.92 5.32
C GLU A 56 -3.10 4.39 4.99
N ALA A 57 -3.25 5.38 4.12
CA ALA A 57 -4.57 5.82 3.65
C ALA A 57 -5.25 4.75 2.80
N GLY A 58 -4.50 4.08 1.92
CA GLY A 58 -4.98 2.97 1.10
C GLY A 58 -5.48 1.79 1.93
N ILE A 59 -4.77 1.44 3.01
CA ILE A 59 -5.20 0.42 3.99
C ILE A 59 -6.54 0.80 4.59
N ARG A 60 -6.69 2.01 5.12
CA ARG A 60 -7.95 2.47 5.73
C ARG A 60 -9.12 2.45 4.73
N LEU A 61 -8.89 2.87 3.49
CA LEU A 61 -9.91 2.83 2.44
C LEU A 61 -10.31 1.40 2.09
N HIS A 62 -9.33 0.50 1.96
CA HIS A 62 -9.59 -0.90 1.67
C HIS A 62 -10.33 -1.59 2.84
N GLU A 63 -9.96 -1.33 4.09
CA GLU A 63 -10.67 -1.82 5.27
C GLU A 63 -12.14 -1.41 5.25
N ALA A 64 -12.46 -0.16 4.90
CA ALA A 64 -13.84 0.30 4.79
C ALA A 64 -14.61 -0.43 3.67
N GLN A 65 -13.96 -0.74 2.54
CA GLN A 65 -14.55 -1.52 1.45
C GLN A 65 -14.82 -2.97 1.88
N ILE A 66 -13.85 -3.61 2.53
CA ILE A 66 -14.01 -4.97 3.08
C ILE A 66 -15.13 -5.01 4.12
N ASP A 67 -15.17 -4.04 5.01
CA ASP A 67 -16.23 -3.89 6.01
C ASP A 67 -17.63 -3.76 5.37
N SER A 68 -17.74 -3.04 4.26
CA SER A 68 -18.99 -2.92 3.50
C SER A 68 -19.43 -4.29 2.96
N ILE A 69 -18.52 -5.08 2.39
CA ILE A 69 -18.83 -6.44 1.91
C ILE A 69 -19.27 -7.33 3.08
N VAL A 70 -18.55 -7.28 4.20
CA VAL A 70 -18.84 -8.13 5.39
C VAL A 70 -20.20 -7.76 6.01
N LYS A 71 -20.53 -6.46 6.08
CA LYS A 71 -21.78 -5.95 6.69
C LYS A 71 -22.99 -6.04 5.77
N ASN A 72 -22.82 -6.27 4.47
CA ASN A 72 -23.93 -6.45 3.54
C ASN A 72 -24.80 -7.64 3.98
N THR A 73 -26.10 -7.43 4.18
CA THR A 73 -27.06 -8.45 4.64
C THR A 73 -27.76 -9.19 3.50
N GLU A 74 -27.53 -8.79 2.26
CA GLU A 74 -28.08 -9.48 1.09
C GLU A 74 -27.49 -10.89 0.94
N THR A 75 -28.21 -11.73 0.24
CA THR A 75 -27.70 -13.08 -0.13
C THR A 75 -26.38 -12.94 -0.88
N PRO A 76 -25.31 -13.65 -0.47
CA PRO A 76 -24.05 -13.62 -1.17
C PRO A 76 -24.18 -13.99 -2.64
N SER A 77 -23.67 -13.14 -3.52
CA SER A 77 -23.67 -13.32 -4.97
C SER A 77 -22.29 -13.00 -5.55
N PHE A 78 -22.08 -13.33 -6.84
CA PHE A 78 -20.84 -12.94 -7.53
C PHE A 78 -20.61 -11.43 -7.42
N GLY A 79 -21.60 -10.60 -7.71
CA GLY A 79 -21.46 -9.15 -7.75
C GLY A 79 -21.18 -8.53 -6.38
N ASN A 80 -21.93 -8.93 -5.34
CA ASN A 80 -21.81 -8.29 -4.02
C ASN A 80 -20.70 -8.87 -3.14
N VAL A 81 -20.02 -9.96 -3.56
CA VAL A 81 -18.91 -10.58 -2.82
C VAL A 81 -17.66 -10.67 -3.68
N ILE A 82 -17.68 -11.43 -4.77
CA ILE A 82 -16.48 -11.74 -5.55
C ILE A 82 -16.00 -10.53 -6.34
N GLU A 83 -16.88 -9.93 -7.12
CA GLU A 83 -16.55 -8.74 -7.91
C GLU A 83 -16.27 -7.54 -7.01
N ALA A 84 -17.06 -7.35 -5.93
CA ALA A 84 -16.81 -6.29 -4.95
C ALA A 84 -15.44 -6.44 -4.29
N LEU A 85 -15.01 -7.67 -3.96
CA LEU A 85 -13.69 -7.94 -3.40
C LEU A 85 -12.57 -7.72 -4.42
N ASP A 86 -12.76 -8.14 -5.67
CA ASP A 86 -11.78 -7.97 -6.76
C ASP A 86 -11.52 -6.49 -7.08
N ARG A 87 -12.56 -5.66 -7.03
CA ARG A 87 -12.46 -4.21 -7.25
C ARG A 87 -11.99 -3.43 -6.02
N SER A 88 -11.89 -4.07 -4.85
CA SER A 88 -11.49 -3.39 -3.62
C SER A 88 -9.97 -3.18 -3.56
N GLY A 89 -9.52 -2.17 -2.80
CA GLY A 89 -8.12 -1.94 -2.49
C GLY A 89 -7.29 -1.33 -3.62
N GLU A 90 -7.88 -0.78 -4.67
CA GLU A 90 -7.16 -0.19 -5.81
C GLU A 90 -6.14 0.86 -5.37
N VAL A 91 -6.51 1.80 -4.48
CA VAL A 91 -5.61 2.85 -3.98
C VAL A 91 -4.40 2.26 -3.27
N LEU A 92 -4.62 1.27 -2.40
CA LEU A 92 -3.52 0.57 -1.72
C LEU A 92 -2.62 -0.17 -2.71
N ASN A 93 -3.22 -0.91 -3.64
CA ASN A 93 -2.50 -1.68 -4.64
C ASN A 93 -1.63 -0.77 -5.51
N ASN A 94 -2.17 0.35 -5.97
CA ASN A 94 -1.45 1.33 -6.78
C ASN A 94 -0.27 1.94 -6.00
N ALA A 95 -0.51 2.44 -4.78
CA ALA A 95 0.52 3.05 -3.95
C ALA A 95 1.64 2.06 -3.60
N TYR A 96 1.28 0.84 -3.20
CA TYR A 96 2.25 -0.19 -2.82
C TYR A 96 3.02 -0.76 -4.02
N THR A 97 2.38 -0.92 -5.18
CA THR A 97 3.05 -1.37 -6.41
C THR A 97 4.08 -0.35 -6.88
N VAL A 98 3.74 0.95 -6.89
CA VAL A 98 4.69 2.01 -7.27
C VAL A 98 5.85 2.07 -6.27
N PHE A 99 5.56 1.98 -4.97
CA PHE A 99 6.59 1.91 -3.94
C PHE A 99 7.55 0.74 -4.16
N SER A 100 7.03 -0.47 -4.30
CA SER A 100 7.82 -1.69 -4.48
C SER A 100 8.68 -1.65 -5.74
N LEU A 101 8.12 -1.12 -6.84
CA LEU A 101 8.85 -0.96 -8.10
C LEU A 101 10.04 -0.01 -7.95
N LEU A 102 9.81 1.18 -7.39
CA LEU A 102 10.87 2.18 -7.22
C LEU A 102 11.88 1.75 -6.16
N ASN A 103 11.45 1.11 -5.07
CA ASN A 103 12.35 0.57 -4.06
C ASN A 103 13.27 -0.53 -4.62
N SER A 104 12.78 -1.31 -5.60
CA SER A 104 13.59 -2.33 -6.28
C SER A 104 14.57 -1.76 -7.30
N ALA A 105 14.22 -0.64 -7.97
CA ALA A 105 14.99 -0.05 -9.05
C ALA A 105 15.99 1.02 -8.58
N GLU A 106 15.56 1.91 -7.67
CA GLU A 106 16.29 3.09 -7.21
C GLU A 106 16.15 3.30 -5.70
N SER A 107 16.42 2.26 -4.91
CA SER A 107 16.32 2.34 -3.45
C SER A 107 17.29 3.38 -2.86
N ASN A 108 16.84 4.04 -1.81
CA ASN A 108 17.63 4.92 -0.97
C ASN A 108 17.36 4.62 0.52
N ASP A 109 18.19 5.17 1.41
CA ASP A 109 18.10 4.92 2.85
C ASP A 109 16.70 5.20 3.42
N ARG A 110 16.02 6.23 2.92
CA ARG A 110 14.67 6.57 3.33
C ARG A 110 13.66 5.53 2.86
N MET A 111 13.73 5.07 1.60
CA MET A 111 12.84 4.03 1.09
C MET A 111 13.07 2.70 1.81
N GLN A 112 14.31 2.35 2.14
CA GLN A 112 14.62 1.15 2.93
C GLN A 112 14.01 1.25 4.35
N ALA A 113 14.09 2.43 4.99
CA ALA A 113 13.47 2.67 6.28
C ALA A 113 11.93 2.59 6.19
N ASP A 114 11.33 3.19 5.17
CA ASP A 114 9.89 3.14 4.94
C ASP A 114 9.42 1.69 4.65
N ASP A 115 10.21 0.87 3.93
CA ASP A 115 9.88 -0.54 3.65
C ASP A 115 9.83 -1.39 4.93
N MET A 116 10.74 -1.15 5.88
CA MET A 116 10.72 -1.82 7.19
C MET A 116 9.42 -1.56 7.97
N GLU A 117 8.72 -0.46 7.69
CA GLU A 117 7.44 -0.12 8.30
C GLU A 117 6.24 -0.51 7.44
N ILE A 118 6.30 -0.25 6.13
CA ILE A 118 5.20 -0.48 5.17
C ILE A 118 4.92 -1.97 4.98
N SER A 119 5.96 -2.78 4.75
CA SER A 119 5.78 -4.20 4.42
C SER A 119 5.08 -5.00 5.53
N PRO A 120 5.40 -4.83 6.84
CA PRO A 120 4.62 -5.45 7.91
C PRO A 120 3.18 -4.95 8.00
N LEU A 121 2.91 -3.66 7.73
CA LEU A 121 1.55 -3.11 7.73
C LEU A 121 0.69 -3.75 6.64
N VAL A 122 1.23 -3.86 5.42
CA VAL A 122 0.53 -4.52 4.30
C VAL A 122 0.34 -6.01 4.57
N SER A 123 1.32 -6.69 5.17
CA SER A 123 1.21 -8.09 5.57
C SER A 123 0.08 -8.30 6.58
N ALA A 124 0.04 -7.50 7.64
CA ALA A 124 -1.01 -7.55 8.66
C ALA A 124 -2.40 -7.24 8.09
N HIS A 125 -2.47 -6.25 7.17
CA HIS A 125 -3.71 -5.93 6.47
C HIS A 125 -4.22 -7.11 5.62
N ASN A 126 -3.35 -7.79 4.87
CA ASN A 126 -3.70 -8.98 4.12
C ASN A 126 -4.20 -10.11 5.03
N ASP A 127 -3.55 -10.33 6.17
CA ASP A 127 -4.01 -11.31 7.16
C ASP A 127 -5.41 -10.96 7.69
N ASN A 128 -5.69 -9.69 7.94
CA ASN A 128 -7.02 -9.24 8.39
C ASN A 128 -8.12 -9.50 7.35
N ILE A 129 -7.80 -9.52 6.07
CA ILE A 129 -8.73 -9.86 4.98
C ILE A 129 -8.88 -11.36 4.85
N TYR A 130 -7.76 -12.08 4.60
CA TYR A 130 -7.83 -13.50 4.21
C TYR A 130 -8.09 -14.44 5.38
N LEU A 131 -7.85 -14.02 6.63
CA LEU A 131 -8.19 -14.79 7.83
C LEU A 131 -9.54 -14.38 8.44
N ASN A 132 -10.28 -13.46 7.80
CA ASN A 132 -11.59 -13.01 8.25
C ASN A 132 -12.66 -14.08 8.01
N ASP A 133 -13.17 -14.66 9.08
CA ASP A 133 -14.17 -15.73 9.00
C ASP A 133 -15.47 -15.29 8.31
N ARG A 134 -15.96 -14.09 8.62
CA ARG A 134 -17.22 -13.58 8.04
C ARG A 134 -17.10 -13.35 6.54
N LEU A 135 -15.99 -12.78 6.09
CA LEU A 135 -15.72 -12.60 4.67
C LEU A 135 -15.57 -13.95 3.97
N PHE A 136 -14.81 -14.87 4.57
CA PHE A 136 -14.62 -16.20 4.02
C PHE A 136 -15.95 -16.97 3.86
N GLN A 137 -16.85 -16.89 4.84
CA GLN A 137 -18.18 -17.53 4.72
C GLN A 137 -18.97 -17.00 3.52
N LYS A 138 -18.91 -15.69 3.23
CA LYS A 138 -19.55 -15.11 2.05
C LYS A 138 -18.93 -15.62 0.75
N VAL A 139 -17.58 -15.62 0.67
CA VAL A 139 -16.84 -16.15 -0.49
C VAL A 139 -17.17 -17.63 -0.69
N LYS A 140 -17.19 -18.42 0.39
CA LYS A 140 -17.55 -19.84 0.35
C LYS A 140 -18.98 -20.07 -0.13
N ALA A 141 -19.94 -19.25 0.32
CA ALA A 141 -21.34 -19.37 -0.10
C ALA A 141 -21.50 -19.18 -1.61
N VAL A 142 -20.79 -18.21 -2.22
CA VAL A 142 -20.78 -18.02 -3.68
C VAL A 142 -20.08 -19.19 -4.37
N TYR A 143 -18.94 -19.64 -3.85
CA TYR A 143 -18.17 -20.75 -4.42
C TYR A 143 -18.96 -22.05 -4.43
N ASP A 144 -19.68 -22.38 -3.35
CA ASP A 144 -20.47 -23.61 -3.24
C ASP A 144 -21.63 -23.65 -4.26
N GLN A 145 -22.16 -22.48 -4.62
CA GLN A 145 -23.27 -22.35 -5.56
C GLN A 145 -22.84 -22.05 -7.02
N ARG A 146 -21.54 -21.95 -7.29
CA ARG A 146 -20.98 -21.43 -8.57
C ARG A 146 -21.52 -22.14 -9.81
N GLU A 147 -21.84 -23.43 -9.73
CA GLU A 147 -22.37 -24.21 -10.86
C GLU A 147 -23.82 -23.86 -11.19
N TYR A 148 -24.54 -23.26 -10.24
CA TYR A 148 -25.96 -22.86 -10.39
C TYR A 148 -26.14 -21.37 -10.69
N LEU A 149 -25.05 -20.56 -10.62
CA LEU A 149 -25.10 -19.11 -10.73
C LEU A 149 -24.90 -18.64 -12.17
N SER A 150 -25.17 -19.32 -13.20
CA SER A 150 -25.04 -18.84 -14.61
C SER A 150 -23.84 -17.89 -14.85
N LEU A 151 -22.70 -18.16 -14.23
CA LEU A 151 -21.48 -17.36 -14.36
C LEU A 151 -20.83 -17.60 -15.72
N ASP A 152 -20.28 -16.54 -16.31
CA ASP A 152 -19.41 -16.73 -17.47
C ASP A 152 -18.07 -17.40 -17.07
N PRO A 153 -17.26 -17.88 -18.02
CA PRO A 153 -16.01 -18.59 -17.72
C PRO A 153 -14.99 -17.73 -16.91
N GLN A 154 -14.97 -16.41 -17.08
CA GLN A 154 -14.07 -15.52 -16.37
C GLN A 154 -14.55 -15.32 -14.92
N GLN A 155 -15.85 -15.11 -14.74
CA GLN A 155 -16.49 -14.99 -13.42
C GLN A 155 -16.33 -16.28 -12.62
N LEU A 156 -16.56 -17.45 -13.26
CA LEU A 156 -16.35 -18.75 -12.63
C LEU A 156 -14.89 -18.90 -12.18
N ARG A 157 -13.96 -18.59 -13.06
CA ARG A 157 -12.52 -18.64 -12.74
C ARG A 157 -12.13 -17.70 -11.60
N LEU A 158 -12.63 -16.47 -11.60
CA LEU A 158 -12.38 -15.51 -10.53
C LEU A 158 -12.92 -16.03 -9.20
N THR A 159 -14.13 -16.57 -9.16
CA THR A 159 -14.75 -17.17 -7.98
C THR A 159 -13.89 -18.30 -7.42
N GLU A 160 -13.42 -19.23 -8.28
CA GLU A 160 -12.56 -20.33 -7.88
C GLU A 160 -11.20 -19.85 -7.33
N GLN A 161 -10.57 -18.89 -7.99
CA GLN A 161 -9.28 -18.38 -7.56
C GLN A 161 -9.41 -17.62 -6.23
N THR A 162 -10.46 -16.82 -6.07
CA THR A 162 -10.74 -16.11 -4.82
C THR A 162 -10.90 -17.09 -3.66
N TYR A 163 -11.75 -18.12 -3.80
CA TYR A 163 -11.90 -19.15 -2.77
C TYR A 163 -10.56 -19.84 -2.45
N LYS A 164 -9.82 -20.29 -3.48
CA LYS A 164 -8.50 -20.94 -3.30
C LYS A 164 -7.50 -20.03 -2.60
N ARG A 165 -7.53 -18.72 -2.87
CA ARG A 165 -6.66 -17.73 -2.20
C ARG A 165 -6.93 -17.69 -0.69
N PHE A 166 -8.19 -17.61 -0.28
CA PHE A 166 -8.56 -17.66 1.13
C PHE A 166 -8.11 -18.97 1.81
N VAL A 167 -8.37 -20.11 1.19
CA VAL A 167 -7.97 -21.42 1.74
C VAL A 167 -6.46 -21.51 1.91
N ARG A 168 -5.69 -21.11 0.90
CA ARG A 168 -4.22 -21.12 0.95
C ARG A 168 -3.66 -20.15 1.98
N ALA A 169 -4.33 -19.03 2.20
CA ALA A 169 -3.95 -18.04 3.22
C ALA A 169 -4.29 -18.49 4.64
N GLY A 170 -5.02 -19.63 4.82
CA GLY A 170 -5.31 -20.17 6.15
C GLY A 170 -6.72 -19.89 6.66
N ALA A 171 -7.68 -19.57 5.80
CA ALA A 171 -9.08 -19.30 6.20
C ALA A 171 -9.71 -20.48 6.98
N LEU A 172 -9.28 -21.71 6.71
CA LEU A 172 -9.78 -22.94 7.38
C LEU A 172 -9.08 -23.27 8.71
N LEU A 173 -8.08 -22.52 9.10
CA LEU A 173 -7.38 -22.71 10.37
C LEU A 173 -8.26 -22.36 11.56
N THR A 174 -7.98 -22.97 12.71
CA THR A 174 -8.62 -22.59 13.97
C THR A 174 -8.20 -21.18 14.39
N PRO A 175 -8.97 -20.48 15.24
CA PRO A 175 -8.61 -19.14 15.71
C PRO A 175 -7.20 -19.07 16.31
N ALA A 176 -6.80 -20.07 17.11
CA ALA A 176 -5.46 -20.12 17.70
C ALA A 176 -4.36 -20.26 16.64
N GLN A 177 -4.59 -21.08 15.60
CA GLN A 177 -3.65 -21.23 14.49
C GLN A 177 -3.57 -19.98 13.63
N LYS A 178 -4.69 -19.25 13.42
CA LYS A 178 -4.70 -17.96 12.72
C LYS A 178 -3.85 -16.93 13.44
N GLU A 179 -3.97 -16.82 14.75
CA GLU A 179 -3.14 -15.89 15.54
C GLU A 179 -1.65 -16.26 15.51
N GLN A 180 -1.33 -17.55 15.48
CA GLN A 180 0.04 -18.00 15.30
C GLN A 180 0.56 -17.67 13.90
N LEU A 181 -0.25 -17.87 12.86
CA LEU A 181 0.10 -17.56 11.48
C LEU A 181 0.37 -16.08 11.28
N LYS A 182 -0.46 -15.17 11.83
CA LYS A 182 -0.23 -13.73 11.81
C LYS A 182 1.14 -13.35 12.37
N LYS A 183 1.52 -13.92 13.51
CA LYS A 183 2.85 -13.67 14.11
C LYS A 183 3.99 -14.14 13.20
N ILE A 184 3.83 -15.29 12.55
CA ILE A 184 4.80 -15.81 11.58
C ILE A 184 4.89 -14.89 10.36
N ASN A 185 3.76 -14.47 9.81
CA ASN A 185 3.71 -13.57 8.64
C ASN A 185 4.36 -12.22 8.94
N GLU A 186 4.12 -11.65 10.13
CA GLU A 186 4.80 -10.42 10.57
C GLU A 186 6.32 -10.59 10.62
N GLN A 187 6.80 -11.69 11.23
CA GLN A 187 8.24 -11.98 11.28
C GLN A 187 8.83 -12.22 9.89
N LEU A 188 8.14 -12.97 9.03
CA LEU A 188 8.59 -13.20 7.64
C LEU A 188 8.67 -11.90 6.85
N SER A 189 7.70 -11.01 6.99
CA SER A 189 7.72 -9.71 6.33
C SER A 189 8.96 -8.90 6.75
N ARG A 190 9.21 -8.77 8.06
CA ARG A 190 10.40 -8.05 8.58
C ARG A 190 11.71 -8.67 8.12
N LEU A 191 11.85 -9.99 8.23
CA LEU A 191 13.05 -10.72 7.81
C LEU A 191 13.28 -10.64 6.30
N GLY A 192 12.21 -10.65 5.49
CA GLY A 192 12.28 -10.49 4.04
C GLY A 192 12.87 -9.14 3.65
N VAL A 193 12.39 -8.03 4.24
CA VAL A 193 12.94 -6.69 4.01
C VAL A 193 14.39 -6.61 4.47
N GLN A 194 14.71 -7.13 5.66
CA GLN A 194 16.09 -7.13 6.19
C GLN A 194 17.05 -7.91 5.28
N PHE A 195 16.61 -9.06 4.77
CA PHE A 195 17.41 -9.84 3.82
C PHE A 195 17.67 -9.06 2.53
N GLY A 196 16.63 -8.42 1.97
CA GLY A 196 16.78 -7.57 0.78
C GLY A 196 17.77 -6.42 0.98
N ASN A 197 17.67 -5.73 2.10
CA ASN A 197 18.59 -4.63 2.44
C ASN A 197 20.03 -5.12 2.61
N ASN A 198 20.24 -6.25 3.27
CA ASN A 198 21.57 -6.87 3.42
C ASN A 198 22.17 -7.26 2.07
N LEU A 199 21.36 -7.88 1.20
CA LEU A 199 21.79 -8.25 -0.15
C LEU A 199 22.20 -7.01 -0.98
N LEU A 200 21.42 -5.94 -0.91
CA LEU A 200 21.73 -4.68 -1.59
C LEU A 200 23.06 -4.08 -1.10
N ALA A 201 23.28 -4.07 0.22
CA ALA A 201 24.51 -3.58 0.81
C ALA A 201 25.75 -4.41 0.36
N ASP A 202 25.63 -5.73 0.28
CA ASP A 202 26.71 -6.60 -0.19
C ASP A 202 27.02 -6.40 -1.68
N LEU A 203 25.98 -6.25 -2.51
CA LEU A 203 26.14 -5.95 -3.94
C LEU A 203 26.84 -4.60 -4.18
N GLN A 204 26.49 -3.58 -3.40
CA GLN A 204 27.16 -2.28 -3.45
C GLN A 204 28.64 -2.38 -3.06
N ARG A 205 28.96 -3.15 -2.02
CA ARG A 205 30.36 -3.39 -1.58
C ARG A 205 31.16 -4.09 -2.66
N ILE A 206 30.64 -5.14 -3.28
CA ILE A 206 31.29 -5.88 -4.38
C ILE A 206 31.55 -4.96 -5.58
N ARG A 207 30.58 -4.11 -5.93
CA ARG A 207 30.72 -3.15 -7.04
C ARG A 207 31.87 -2.16 -6.81
N ILE A 208 31.93 -1.57 -5.60
CA ILE A 208 33.01 -0.62 -5.24
C ILE A 208 34.38 -1.31 -5.29
N THR A 209 34.53 -2.53 -4.76
CA THR A 209 35.77 -3.29 -4.75
C THR A 209 36.25 -3.62 -6.17
N ASN A 210 35.33 -3.97 -7.07
CA ASN A 210 35.65 -4.25 -8.46
C ASN A 210 36.07 -2.99 -9.23
N LEU A 211 35.45 -1.85 -9.00
CA LEU A 211 35.84 -0.57 -9.62
C LEU A 211 37.24 -0.14 -9.16
N SER A 212 37.56 -0.21 -7.87
CA SER A 212 38.89 0.13 -7.35
C SER A 212 40.00 -0.81 -7.90
N ASN A 213 39.68 -2.09 -8.09
CA ASN A 213 40.61 -3.03 -8.70
C ASN A 213 40.83 -2.78 -10.21
N CYS A 214 39.82 -2.29 -10.94
CA CYS A 214 39.97 -1.88 -12.34
C CYS A 214 40.87 -0.65 -12.48
N ASP A 215 40.68 0.35 -11.62
CA ASP A 215 41.50 1.57 -11.64
C ASP A 215 42.99 1.29 -11.30
N LEU A 216 43.24 0.40 -10.37
CA LEU A 216 44.60 -0.04 -10.04
C LEU A 216 45.29 -0.76 -11.21
N ARG A 217 44.59 -1.59 -11.99
CA ARG A 217 45.12 -2.26 -13.18
C ARG A 217 45.41 -1.30 -14.32
N GLN A 218 44.63 -0.25 -14.49
CA GLN A 218 44.88 0.78 -15.51
C GLN A 218 46.08 1.70 -15.14
N GLY A 219 46.30 1.91 -13.84
CA GLY A 219 47.46 2.69 -13.36
C GLY A 219 48.81 2.00 -13.56
N ILE A 220 48.87 0.67 -13.56
CA ILE A 220 50.11 -0.12 -13.73
C ILE A 220 50.50 -0.22 -15.22
N GLY A 221 49.58 -0.03 -16.17
CA GLY A 221 49.86 -0.14 -17.62
C GLY A 221 50.42 1.09 -18.30
N ARG A 222 50.66 2.21 -17.60
CA ARG A 222 51.14 3.46 -18.23
C ARG A 222 52.63 3.81 -17.94
N ASN A 223 53.38 2.93 -17.32
CA ASN A 223 54.80 3.16 -17.03
C ASN A 223 55.71 2.04 -17.58
N ILE A 224 55.50 1.65 -18.85
CA ILE A 224 56.46 0.86 -19.63
C ILE A 224 56.66 1.54 -20.97
#